data_07ea4194d010309fe27a412470e26862
#
_entry.id   07ea4194d010309fe27a412470e26862
#
_cell.length_a   1.000
_cell.length_b   1.000
_cell.length_c   1.000
_cell.angle_alpha   90.00
_cell.angle_beta   90.00
_cell.angle_gamma   90.00
#
_symmetry.space_group_name_H-M   'P 1'
#
loop_
_entity.id
_entity.type
_entity.pdbx_description
1 polymer ?
#
loop_
_entity_poly.entity_id
_entity_poly.type
_entity_poly.pdbx_seq_one_letter_code
_entity_poly.pdbx_strand_id
1 'polypeptide(L)'
;MVEAHSRATGTCSSLPDVADAWSRVSVVTVTHHSGRVIGACARSVAAAARVIVIDNASDDDSCAIVAELLPDALLIRNPVNGGFGAGCNQGFERVATEFALLLGPDSTIDGAALALLVAAADAYPGAGMLGPALVAADGHIEPSHDLGLFARMGAGKRLDTGLPPEGPLSADHLSGAVLLVRMSALRQVGGFDPAIFLYYEDDDLCLRMRAGGWSLVLVPEARASHIGGGSSRMNLRYHWKKYWHYGWSRLHIEAKYRGRGRAVGIALGVLARYAGKALANALSLKPAKAVRDAARFTGSAAWLLGLPAMPDLPDLRKR
;
A
#
# COMPACT_ATOMS: atom_id res chain seq x y z
N MET A 1 -11.09 56.54 -4.10
CA MET A 1 -11.81 55.62 -3.20
C MET A 1 -11.36 54.21 -3.59
N VAL A 2 -10.48 53.62 -2.79
CA VAL A 2 -9.98 52.29 -2.98
C VAL A 2 -10.63 51.44 -1.90
N GLU A 3 -11.56 50.58 -2.28
CA GLU A 3 -12.22 49.65 -1.36
C GLU A 3 -11.25 48.61 -0.82
N ALA A 4 -11.11 48.60 0.48
CA ALA A 4 -10.33 47.63 1.21
C ALA A 4 -11.04 46.26 1.17
N HIS A 5 -10.45 45.28 0.48
CA HIS A 5 -10.89 43.88 0.57
C HIS A 5 -10.60 43.37 1.98
N SER A 6 -11.65 43.15 2.72
CA SER A 6 -11.67 42.47 4.01
C SER A 6 -11.06 41.08 3.85
N ARG A 7 -9.88 40.89 4.45
CA ARG A 7 -9.33 39.54 4.66
C ARG A 7 -10.26 38.79 5.60
N ALA A 8 -10.92 37.75 5.09
CA ALA A 8 -11.60 36.78 5.92
C ALA A 8 -10.54 36.13 6.83
N THR A 9 -10.60 36.48 8.11
CA THR A 9 -9.87 35.76 9.17
C THR A 9 -10.47 34.37 9.26
N GLY A 10 -9.78 33.40 8.67
CA GLY A 10 -10.09 31.99 8.84
C GLY A 10 -10.09 31.68 10.33
N THR A 11 -11.23 31.24 10.83
CA THR A 11 -11.41 30.69 12.16
C THR A 11 -10.37 29.63 12.41
N CYS A 12 -9.59 29.81 13.48
CA CYS A 12 -8.76 28.78 14.06
C CYS A 12 -9.69 27.61 14.44
N SER A 13 -9.85 26.63 13.55
CA SER A 13 -10.60 25.42 13.86
C SER A 13 -9.83 24.69 14.95
N SER A 14 -10.48 24.43 16.08
CA SER A 14 -9.98 23.54 17.12
C SER A 14 -9.41 22.26 16.47
N LEU A 15 -8.27 21.78 16.98
CA LEU A 15 -7.72 20.50 16.55
C LEU A 15 -8.83 19.43 16.59
N PRO A 16 -8.91 18.56 15.57
CA PRO A 16 -9.93 17.50 15.53
C PRO A 16 -9.90 16.64 16.78
N ASP A 17 -11.06 16.24 17.27
CA ASP A 17 -11.14 15.36 18.45
C ASP A 17 -10.59 13.96 18.08
N VAL A 18 -9.54 13.59 18.79
CA VAL A 18 -8.86 12.30 18.61
C VAL A 18 -9.77 11.13 18.99
N ALA A 19 -10.59 11.27 20.05
CA ALA A 19 -11.49 10.20 20.48
C ALA A 19 -12.62 9.99 19.46
N ASP A 20 -13.18 11.07 18.91
CA ASP A 20 -14.15 10.99 17.82
C ASP A 20 -13.55 10.31 16.59
N ALA A 21 -12.34 10.71 16.19
CA ALA A 21 -11.67 10.11 15.04
C ALA A 21 -11.51 8.58 15.20
N TRP A 22 -11.05 8.11 16.37
CA TRP A 22 -10.93 6.67 16.62
C TRP A 22 -12.28 5.95 16.62
N SER A 23 -13.36 6.59 17.06
CA SER A 23 -14.71 6.00 17.08
C SER A 23 -15.27 5.73 15.68
N ARG A 24 -14.85 6.50 14.69
CA ARG A 24 -15.31 6.42 13.28
C ARG A 24 -14.48 5.48 12.40
N VAL A 25 -13.42 4.87 12.96
CA VAL A 25 -12.42 4.13 12.19
C VAL A 25 -12.26 2.71 12.69
N SER A 26 -12.31 1.72 11.80
CA SER A 26 -11.78 0.38 12.04
C SER A 26 -10.40 0.25 11.41
N VAL A 27 -9.43 -0.26 12.16
CA VAL A 27 -8.09 -0.53 11.63
C VAL A 27 -8.06 -1.89 10.96
N VAL A 28 -7.48 -1.96 9.77
CA VAL A 28 -7.23 -3.22 9.04
C VAL A 28 -5.74 -3.37 8.80
N THR A 29 -5.15 -4.44 9.32
CA THR A 29 -3.73 -4.77 9.15
C THR A 29 -3.60 -6.17 8.60
N VAL A 30 -2.80 -6.35 7.55
CA VAL A 30 -2.44 -7.66 7.01
C VAL A 30 -1.00 -7.98 7.39
N THR A 31 -0.79 -9.10 8.07
CA THR A 31 0.54 -9.53 8.52
C THR A 31 0.96 -10.83 7.83
N HIS A 32 2.26 -10.96 7.57
CA HIS A 32 2.92 -12.17 7.12
C HIS A 32 4.40 -12.14 7.51
N HIS A 33 4.76 -12.92 8.53
CA HIS A 33 6.11 -12.96 9.12
C HIS A 33 6.59 -11.58 9.60
N SER A 34 5.74 -10.84 10.30
CA SER A 34 5.99 -9.47 10.73
C SER A 34 6.35 -9.33 12.23
N GLY A 35 6.69 -10.42 12.92
CA GLY A 35 6.94 -10.44 14.37
C GLY A 35 7.95 -9.40 14.87
N ARG A 36 8.86 -8.95 14.00
CA ARG A 36 9.84 -7.91 14.35
C ARG A 36 9.26 -6.49 14.43
N VAL A 37 8.18 -6.22 13.72
CA VAL A 37 7.66 -4.85 13.51
C VAL A 37 6.23 -4.68 13.97
N ILE A 38 5.41 -5.74 13.95
CA ILE A 38 3.98 -5.68 14.25
C ILE A 38 3.67 -5.12 15.65
N GLY A 39 4.57 -5.29 16.61
CA GLY A 39 4.38 -4.78 17.98
C GLY A 39 4.31 -3.26 18.05
N ALA A 40 5.06 -2.52 17.23
CA ALA A 40 4.96 -1.06 17.17
C ALA A 40 3.63 -0.63 16.52
N CYS A 41 3.25 -1.27 15.42
CA CYS A 41 1.96 -1.08 14.76
C CYS A 41 0.81 -1.31 15.73
N ALA A 42 0.77 -2.46 16.42
CA ALA A 42 -0.27 -2.82 17.37
C ALA A 42 -0.43 -1.77 18.50
N ARG A 43 0.67 -1.33 19.11
CA ARG A 43 0.63 -0.28 20.14
C ARG A 43 0.09 1.05 19.62
N SER A 44 0.40 1.43 18.40
CA SER A 44 -0.05 2.71 17.83
C SER A 44 -1.56 2.80 17.61
N VAL A 45 -2.24 1.66 17.52
CA VAL A 45 -3.68 1.57 17.26
C VAL A 45 -4.50 1.00 18.43
N ALA A 46 -3.88 0.87 19.62
CA ALA A 46 -4.55 0.30 20.79
C ALA A 46 -5.78 1.09 21.26
N ALA A 47 -5.88 2.38 20.90
CA ALA A 47 -7.05 3.23 21.19
C ALA A 47 -8.19 3.08 20.17
N ALA A 48 -8.01 2.33 19.09
CA ALA A 48 -9.02 2.16 18.06
C ALA A 48 -10.22 1.36 18.59
N ALA A 49 -11.43 1.79 18.25
CA ALA A 49 -12.66 1.10 18.62
C ALA A 49 -12.72 -0.34 18.08
N ARG A 50 -12.08 -0.60 16.96
CA ARG A 50 -12.01 -1.92 16.33
C ARG A 50 -10.72 -2.11 15.55
N VAL A 51 -9.97 -3.17 15.88
CA VAL A 51 -8.79 -3.60 15.14
C VAL A 51 -9.05 -4.97 14.53
N ILE A 52 -8.76 -5.11 13.25
CA ILE A 52 -8.92 -6.34 12.46
C ILE A 52 -7.55 -6.68 11.90
N VAL A 53 -7.03 -7.83 12.29
CA VAL A 53 -5.72 -8.32 11.82
C VAL A 53 -5.92 -9.59 11.04
N ILE A 54 -5.42 -9.59 9.81
CA ILE A 54 -5.43 -10.75 8.92
C ILE A 54 -4.02 -11.31 8.87
N ASP A 55 -3.85 -12.50 9.42
CA ASP A 55 -2.59 -13.21 9.35
C ASP A 55 -2.56 -14.14 8.13
N ASN A 56 -1.68 -13.85 7.20
CA ASN A 56 -1.48 -14.61 5.97
C ASN A 56 -0.49 -15.77 6.16
N ALA A 57 -0.83 -16.70 7.07
CA ALA A 57 -0.05 -17.91 7.35
C ALA A 57 1.39 -17.61 7.86
N SER A 58 1.50 -16.76 8.89
CA SER A 58 2.78 -16.57 9.59
C SER A 58 3.12 -17.79 10.44
N ASP A 59 4.40 -18.14 10.49
CA ASP A 59 4.97 -19.16 11.35
C ASP A 59 5.96 -18.58 12.38
N ASP A 60 5.97 -17.24 12.52
CA ASP A 60 6.71 -16.50 13.53
C ASP A 60 5.79 -15.98 14.65
N ASP A 61 6.31 -15.14 15.54
CA ASP A 61 5.60 -14.63 16.71
C ASP A 61 4.54 -13.56 16.39
N SER A 62 4.28 -13.25 15.10
CA SER A 62 3.35 -12.18 14.70
C SER A 62 1.99 -12.27 15.39
N CYS A 63 1.38 -13.46 15.36
CA CYS A 63 0.05 -13.67 15.96
C CYS A 63 0.07 -13.59 17.50
N ALA A 64 1.12 -14.08 18.14
CA ALA A 64 1.28 -14.04 19.59
C ALA A 64 1.40 -12.59 20.08
N ILE A 65 2.21 -11.78 19.40
CA ILE A 65 2.39 -10.35 19.71
C ILE A 65 1.07 -9.59 19.53
N VAL A 66 0.31 -9.86 18.48
CA VAL A 66 -1.02 -9.24 18.27
C VAL A 66 -1.98 -9.62 19.39
N ALA A 67 -2.06 -10.89 19.77
CA ALA A 67 -2.95 -11.36 20.83
C ALA A 67 -2.59 -10.76 22.22
N GLU A 68 -1.31 -10.55 22.48
CA GLU A 68 -0.84 -9.91 23.72
C GLU A 68 -1.16 -8.41 23.77
N LEU A 69 -0.88 -7.68 22.68
CA LEU A 69 -0.98 -6.22 22.67
C LEU A 69 -2.37 -5.70 22.33
N LEU A 70 -3.18 -6.51 21.65
CA LEU A 70 -4.54 -6.18 21.18
C LEU A 70 -5.49 -7.36 21.49
N PRO A 71 -5.78 -7.64 22.77
CA PRO A 71 -6.58 -8.81 23.15
C PRO A 71 -8.00 -8.78 22.57
N ASP A 72 -8.57 -7.61 22.30
CA ASP A 72 -9.91 -7.43 21.72
C ASP A 72 -9.89 -7.37 20.17
N ALA A 73 -8.73 -7.49 19.53
CA ALA A 73 -8.66 -7.47 18.07
C ALA A 73 -9.28 -8.73 17.45
N LEU A 74 -9.97 -8.53 16.33
CA LEU A 74 -10.40 -9.65 15.50
C LEU A 74 -9.19 -10.18 14.71
N LEU A 75 -8.56 -11.25 15.20
CA LEU A 75 -7.46 -11.93 14.51
C LEU A 75 -7.99 -13.07 13.64
N ILE A 76 -7.85 -12.93 12.32
CA ILE A 76 -8.21 -13.97 11.33
C ILE A 76 -6.91 -14.59 10.81
N ARG A 77 -6.75 -15.91 10.98
CA ARG A 77 -5.57 -16.65 10.56
C ARG A 77 -5.88 -17.46 9.30
N ASN A 78 -5.27 -17.09 8.20
CA ASN A 78 -5.39 -17.83 6.94
C ASN A 78 -4.46 -19.06 6.92
N PRO A 79 -4.90 -20.19 6.38
CA PRO A 79 -4.05 -21.39 6.28
C PRO A 79 -2.96 -21.25 5.22
N VAL A 80 -3.13 -20.31 4.28
CA VAL A 80 -2.19 -20.00 3.20
C VAL A 80 -2.11 -18.51 2.98
N ASN A 81 -0.98 -18.01 2.51
CA ASN A 81 -0.84 -16.62 2.12
C ASN A 81 -1.56 -16.37 0.78
N GLY A 82 -2.67 -15.64 0.85
CA GLY A 82 -3.48 -15.24 -0.31
C GLY A 82 -3.02 -13.96 -1.01
N GLY A 83 -1.98 -13.29 -0.49
CA GLY A 83 -1.51 -11.98 -0.94
C GLY A 83 -2.08 -10.83 -0.11
N PHE A 84 -1.47 -9.64 -0.29
CA PHE A 84 -1.80 -8.47 0.53
C PHE A 84 -3.25 -7.99 0.27
N GLY A 85 -3.60 -7.76 -1.00
CA GLY A 85 -4.93 -7.26 -1.37
C GLY A 85 -6.07 -8.19 -0.95
N ALA A 86 -5.90 -9.51 -1.09
CA ALA A 86 -6.91 -10.48 -0.64
C ALA A 86 -7.09 -10.45 0.88
N GLY A 87 -5.99 -10.34 1.65
CA GLY A 87 -6.07 -10.15 3.10
C GLY A 87 -6.78 -8.84 3.48
N CYS A 88 -6.47 -7.74 2.80
CA CYS A 88 -7.17 -6.46 2.99
C CYS A 88 -8.68 -6.59 2.75
N ASN A 89 -9.09 -7.29 1.68
CA ASN A 89 -10.50 -7.50 1.38
C ASN A 89 -11.22 -8.25 2.49
N GLN A 90 -10.62 -9.32 3.04
CA GLN A 90 -11.16 -10.02 4.21
C GLN A 90 -11.36 -9.10 5.42
N GLY A 91 -10.40 -8.19 5.64
CA GLY A 91 -10.48 -7.18 6.68
C GLY A 91 -11.61 -6.18 6.42
N PHE A 92 -11.71 -5.65 5.21
CA PHE A 92 -12.73 -4.68 4.82
C PHE A 92 -14.17 -5.21 4.92
N GLU A 93 -14.38 -6.50 4.69
CA GLU A 93 -15.67 -7.16 4.90
C GLU A 93 -16.15 -7.11 6.37
N ARG A 94 -15.25 -6.92 7.31
CA ARG A 94 -15.50 -6.85 8.76
C ARG A 94 -15.63 -5.42 9.29
N VAL A 95 -15.38 -4.41 8.45
CA VAL A 95 -15.48 -2.99 8.82
C VAL A 95 -16.94 -2.56 8.87
N ALA A 96 -17.36 -2.07 10.03
CA ALA A 96 -18.70 -1.52 10.25
C ALA A 96 -18.72 0.00 10.40
N THR A 97 -17.54 0.63 10.55
CA THR A 97 -17.37 2.07 10.71
C THR A 97 -17.43 2.81 9.36
N GLU A 98 -17.48 4.14 9.41
CA GLU A 98 -17.50 5.00 8.23
C GLU A 98 -16.21 4.85 7.40
N PHE A 99 -15.09 4.73 8.10
CA PHE A 99 -13.77 4.60 7.50
C PHE A 99 -13.07 3.30 7.91
N ALA A 100 -12.21 2.81 7.03
CA ALA A 100 -11.19 1.85 7.35
C ALA A 100 -9.81 2.53 7.31
N LEU A 101 -8.99 2.34 8.33
CA LEU A 101 -7.57 2.67 8.29
C LEU A 101 -6.81 1.41 7.88
N LEU A 102 -6.38 1.33 6.64
CA LEU A 102 -5.41 0.33 6.20
C LEU A 102 -4.04 0.74 6.73
N LEU A 103 -3.42 -0.12 7.53
CA LEU A 103 -2.13 0.13 8.18
C LEU A 103 -1.21 -1.05 7.96
N GLY A 104 -0.08 -0.83 7.30
CA GLY A 104 0.96 -1.85 7.14
C GLY A 104 1.51 -2.30 8.50
N PRO A 105 1.92 -3.57 8.65
CA PRO A 105 2.43 -4.09 9.92
C PRO A 105 3.78 -3.46 10.33
N ASP A 106 4.45 -2.77 9.40
CA ASP A 106 5.69 -1.99 9.59
C ASP A 106 5.46 -0.47 9.60
N SER A 107 4.21 -0.05 9.82
CA SER A 107 3.80 1.34 9.89
C SER A 107 3.19 1.66 11.26
N THR A 108 3.27 2.92 11.66
CA THR A 108 2.61 3.44 12.87
C THR A 108 1.97 4.79 12.59
N ILE A 109 0.86 5.08 13.28
CA ILE A 109 0.18 6.37 13.23
C ILE A 109 -0.27 6.74 14.63
N ASP A 110 -0.21 8.01 14.98
CA ASP A 110 -0.76 8.50 16.23
C ASP A 110 -2.19 9.06 16.07
N GLY A 111 -2.85 9.30 17.20
CA GLY A 111 -4.22 9.80 17.20
C GLY A 111 -4.36 11.18 16.58
N ALA A 112 -3.36 12.05 16.70
CA ALA A 112 -3.40 13.39 16.11
C ALA A 112 -3.35 13.33 14.58
N ALA A 113 -2.47 12.49 14.02
CA ALA A 113 -2.40 12.27 12.58
C ALA A 113 -3.69 11.63 12.04
N LEU A 114 -4.27 10.65 12.76
CA LEU A 114 -5.56 10.08 12.38
C LEU A 114 -6.67 11.14 12.39
N ALA A 115 -6.72 11.98 13.43
CA ALA A 115 -7.72 13.05 13.52
C ALA A 115 -7.61 14.05 12.36
N LEU A 116 -6.38 14.38 11.93
CA LEU A 116 -6.15 15.21 10.73
C LEU A 116 -6.68 14.52 9.45
N LEU A 117 -6.47 13.21 9.30
CA LEU A 117 -7.00 12.46 8.15
C LEU A 117 -8.54 12.45 8.14
N VAL A 118 -9.19 12.22 9.30
CA VAL A 118 -10.64 12.21 9.43
C VAL A 118 -11.22 13.61 9.17
N ALA A 119 -10.61 14.66 9.73
CA ALA A 119 -11.02 16.04 9.46
C ALA A 119 -10.90 16.42 7.97
N ALA A 120 -9.82 15.97 7.31
CA ALA A 120 -9.69 16.14 5.87
C ALA A 120 -10.76 15.36 5.10
N ALA A 121 -11.13 14.15 5.56
CA ALA A 121 -12.22 13.38 4.94
C ALA A 121 -13.57 14.08 5.08
N ASP A 122 -13.82 14.80 6.17
CA ASP A 122 -15.02 15.62 6.36
C ASP A 122 -14.98 16.87 5.47
N ALA A 123 -13.84 17.54 5.38
CA ALA A 123 -13.65 18.71 4.53
C ALA A 123 -13.74 18.37 3.02
N TYR A 124 -13.38 17.14 2.65
CA TYR A 124 -13.40 16.65 1.27
C TYR A 124 -14.32 15.42 1.13
N PRO A 125 -15.66 15.58 1.14
CA PRO A 125 -16.61 14.46 1.10
C PRO A 125 -16.50 13.61 -0.19
N GLY A 126 -15.95 14.17 -1.28
CA GLY A 126 -15.62 13.46 -2.50
C GLY A 126 -14.29 12.67 -2.45
N ALA A 127 -13.56 12.70 -1.32
CA ALA A 127 -12.35 11.90 -1.16
C ALA A 127 -12.72 10.45 -0.79
N GLY A 128 -12.34 9.50 -1.65
CA GLY A 128 -12.50 8.06 -1.41
C GLY A 128 -11.35 7.47 -0.60
N MET A 129 -10.15 8.02 -0.75
CA MET A 129 -8.96 7.63 0.02
C MET A 129 -8.15 8.86 0.41
N LEU A 130 -7.60 8.84 1.61
CA LEU A 130 -6.70 9.86 2.12
C LEU A 130 -5.43 9.19 2.65
N GLY A 131 -4.27 9.81 2.41
CA GLY A 131 -2.99 9.29 2.88
C GLY A 131 -2.20 10.33 3.66
N PRO A 132 -1.43 9.95 4.68
CA PRO A 132 -0.51 10.83 5.38
C PRO A 132 0.81 10.98 4.60
N ALA A 133 1.63 11.95 5.00
CA ALA A 133 3.05 11.93 4.68
C ALA A 133 3.72 10.76 5.44
N LEU A 134 4.42 9.90 4.71
CA LEU A 134 5.15 8.78 5.30
C LEU A 134 6.56 9.24 5.70
N VAL A 135 6.96 8.89 6.91
CA VAL A 135 8.26 9.22 7.49
C VAL A 135 9.06 7.92 7.66
N ALA A 136 10.20 7.84 7.01
CA ALA A 136 11.12 6.71 7.13
C ALA A 136 11.82 6.69 8.50
N ALA A 137 12.48 5.59 8.81
CA ALA A 137 13.18 5.40 10.09
C ALA A 137 14.29 6.44 10.37
N ASP A 138 14.88 7.02 9.33
CA ASP A 138 15.89 8.08 9.42
C ASP A 138 15.31 9.50 9.43
N GLY A 139 13.96 9.62 9.45
CA GLY A 139 13.23 10.89 9.54
C GLY A 139 12.97 11.60 8.22
N HIS A 140 13.45 11.07 7.07
CA HIS A 140 13.10 11.68 5.79
C HIS A 140 11.66 11.34 5.37
N ILE A 141 11.02 12.22 4.60
CA ILE A 141 9.69 11.99 4.04
C ILE A 141 9.83 11.07 2.82
N GLU A 142 9.21 9.90 2.91
CA GLU A 142 9.14 8.97 1.78
C GLU A 142 8.12 9.47 0.75
N PRO A 143 8.37 9.21 -0.53
CA PRO A 143 7.40 9.49 -1.57
C PRO A 143 6.17 8.56 -1.43
N SER A 144 5.10 9.06 -0.81
CA SER A 144 3.86 8.31 -0.53
C SER A 144 2.73 8.55 -1.53
N HIS A 145 2.93 9.47 -2.49
CA HIS A 145 1.94 9.85 -3.51
C HIS A 145 2.59 10.00 -4.88
N ASP A 146 1.78 10.14 -5.92
CA ASP A 146 2.23 10.47 -7.27
C ASP A 146 1.14 11.27 -8.01
N LEU A 147 1.56 12.19 -8.90
CA LEU A 147 0.69 13.01 -9.74
C LEU A 147 0.53 12.43 -11.16
N GLY A 148 1.12 11.30 -11.44
CA GLY A 148 1.06 10.65 -12.75
C GLY A 148 1.41 9.18 -12.69
N LEU A 149 0.46 8.34 -12.30
CA LEU A 149 0.66 6.92 -12.04
C LEU A 149 1.30 6.18 -13.22
N PHE A 150 0.77 6.34 -14.44
CA PHE A 150 1.32 5.66 -15.61
C PHE A 150 2.66 6.25 -16.09
N ALA A 151 2.95 7.51 -15.81
CA ALA A 151 4.26 8.10 -16.07
C ALA A 151 5.32 7.48 -15.15
N ARG A 152 5.00 7.31 -13.87
CA ARG A 152 5.82 6.58 -12.91
C ARG A 152 6.11 5.15 -13.35
N MET A 153 5.08 4.41 -13.77
CA MET A 153 5.21 3.03 -14.26
C MET A 153 6.10 2.93 -15.50
N GLY A 154 6.06 3.93 -16.40
CA GLY A 154 6.82 3.97 -17.65
C GLY A 154 8.27 4.43 -17.46
N ALA A 155 8.46 5.59 -16.86
CA ALA A 155 9.76 6.25 -16.73
C ALA A 155 10.53 5.84 -15.46
N GLY A 156 9.88 5.22 -14.49
CA GLY A 156 10.45 4.95 -13.17
C GLY A 156 10.75 6.22 -12.37
N LYS A 157 10.22 7.35 -12.82
CA LYS A 157 10.35 8.65 -12.15
C LYS A 157 8.99 9.12 -11.71
N ARG A 158 8.92 9.64 -10.50
CA ARG A 158 7.73 10.34 -9.99
C ARG A 158 7.62 11.72 -10.63
N LEU A 159 6.40 12.20 -10.82
CA LEU A 159 6.11 13.58 -11.21
C LEU A 159 5.98 14.46 -9.96
N ASP A 160 6.88 14.27 -9.02
CA ASP A 160 6.96 15.07 -7.82
C ASP A 160 7.77 16.34 -8.12
N THR A 161 7.30 17.49 -7.62
CA THR A 161 8.00 18.77 -7.75
C THR A 161 9.26 18.85 -6.87
N GLY A 162 9.46 17.87 -5.98
CA GLY A 162 10.54 17.84 -4.99
C GLY A 162 10.35 18.81 -3.81
N LEU A 163 9.26 19.59 -3.81
CA LEU A 163 8.88 20.45 -2.70
C LEU A 163 7.78 19.77 -1.89
N PRO A 164 7.85 19.78 -0.55
CA PRO A 164 6.75 19.30 0.27
C PRO A 164 5.51 20.18 0.01
N PRO A 165 4.32 19.58 -0.16
CA PRO A 165 3.11 20.35 -0.34
C PRO A 165 2.78 21.11 0.95
N GLU A 166 2.29 22.37 0.80
CA GLU A 166 1.92 23.24 1.91
C GLU A 166 0.55 22.92 2.52
N GLY A 167 -0.21 22.00 1.90
CA GLY A 167 -1.55 21.61 2.36
C GLY A 167 -2.07 20.38 1.61
N PRO A 168 -3.33 19.97 1.85
CA PRO A 168 -3.95 18.83 1.20
C PRO A 168 -3.87 18.88 -0.32
N LEU A 169 -3.40 17.78 -0.93
CA LEU A 169 -3.13 17.69 -2.36
C LEU A 169 -3.90 16.52 -2.98
N SER A 170 -4.60 16.79 -4.09
CA SER A 170 -5.17 15.71 -4.92
C SER A 170 -4.05 14.97 -5.66
N ALA A 171 -4.04 13.66 -5.55
CA ALA A 171 -3.04 12.78 -6.14
C ALA A 171 -3.67 11.78 -7.13
N ASP A 172 -2.85 11.21 -8.01
CA ASP A 172 -3.23 10.08 -8.87
C ASP A 172 -3.02 8.74 -8.18
N HIS A 173 -2.15 8.71 -7.19
CA HIS A 173 -1.78 7.52 -6.43
C HIS A 173 -1.44 7.89 -4.99
N LEU A 174 -1.83 7.02 -4.07
CA LEU A 174 -1.42 7.01 -2.67
C LEU A 174 -0.85 5.63 -2.33
N SER A 175 0.20 5.60 -1.50
CA SER A 175 0.83 4.36 -1.05
C SER A 175 -0.07 3.56 -0.13
N GLY A 176 -0.18 2.25 -0.37
CA GLY A 176 -0.94 1.31 0.46
C GLY A 176 -0.37 1.05 1.85
N ALA A 177 0.75 1.69 2.24
CA ALA A 177 1.34 1.51 3.57
C ALA A 177 0.44 2.07 4.70
N VAL A 178 -0.17 3.25 4.47
CA VAL A 178 -1.13 3.87 5.39
C VAL A 178 -2.19 4.62 4.57
N LEU A 179 -3.44 4.17 4.65
CA LEU A 179 -4.57 4.76 3.93
C LEU A 179 -5.82 4.84 4.80
N LEU A 180 -6.41 6.01 4.91
CA LEU A 180 -7.78 6.15 5.38
C LEU A 180 -8.71 5.98 4.18
N VAL A 181 -9.56 4.96 4.21
CA VAL A 181 -10.44 4.58 3.11
C VAL A 181 -11.90 4.82 3.51
N ARG A 182 -12.62 5.61 2.72
CA ARG A 182 -14.06 5.80 2.90
C ARG A 182 -14.80 4.54 2.46
N MET A 183 -15.53 3.88 3.38
CA MET A 183 -16.15 2.59 3.11
C MET A 183 -17.28 2.67 2.06
N SER A 184 -17.97 3.79 1.93
CA SER A 184 -18.95 3.98 0.83
C SER A 184 -18.27 3.98 -0.55
N ALA A 185 -17.12 4.64 -0.68
CA ALA A 185 -16.32 4.63 -1.90
C ALA A 185 -15.79 3.22 -2.22
N LEU A 186 -15.23 2.54 -1.21
CA LEU A 186 -14.70 1.19 -1.38
C LEU A 186 -15.78 0.21 -1.84
N ARG A 187 -16.98 0.27 -1.25
CA ARG A 187 -18.11 -0.59 -1.65
C ARG A 187 -18.58 -0.32 -3.09
N GLN A 188 -18.51 0.93 -3.54
CA GLN A 188 -18.87 1.31 -4.91
C GLN A 188 -17.89 0.75 -5.94
N VAL A 189 -16.58 0.83 -5.67
CA VAL A 189 -15.54 0.45 -6.65
C VAL A 189 -15.08 -1.00 -6.51
N GLY A 190 -15.46 -1.68 -5.43
CA GLY A 190 -14.95 -2.98 -5.02
C GLY A 190 -13.60 -2.89 -4.31
N GLY A 191 -13.24 -3.92 -3.55
CA GLY A 191 -11.97 -4.02 -2.83
C GLY A 191 -10.75 -4.11 -3.75
N PHE A 192 -9.64 -4.63 -3.27
CA PHE A 192 -8.46 -4.91 -4.09
C PHE A 192 -8.72 -5.99 -5.14
N ASP A 193 -8.05 -5.92 -6.28
CA ASP A 193 -8.14 -6.93 -7.35
C ASP A 193 -7.51 -8.26 -6.88
N PRO A 194 -8.29 -9.34 -6.73
CA PRO A 194 -7.77 -10.61 -6.22
C PRO A 194 -6.78 -11.31 -7.16
N ALA A 195 -6.70 -10.89 -8.42
CA ALA A 195 -5.69 -11.40 -9.35
C ALA A 195 -4.28 -10.88 -9.03
N ILE A 196 -4.16 -9.77 -8.29
CA ILE A 196 -2.88 -9.18 -7.91
C ILE A 196 -2.47 -9.71 -6.55
N PHE A 197 -1.47 -10.59 -6.53
CA PHE A 197 -0.97 -11.16 -5.27
C PHE A 197 -0.17 -10.13 -4.44
N LEU A 198 0.72 -9.36 -5.09
CA LEU A 198 1.59 -8.39 -4.43
C LEU A 198 2.11 -7.35 -5.42
N TYR A 199 2.22 -6.09 -4.97
CA TYR A 199 2.62 -4.90 -5.71
C TYR A 199 1.65 -4.51 -6.83
N TYR A 200 1.42 -3.22 -6.98
CA TYR A 200 0.45 -2.61 -7.89
C TYR A 200 -1.04 -2.81 -7.51
N GLU A 201 -1.35 -3.47 -6.39
CA GLU A 201 -2.71 -3.55 -5.87
C GLU A 201 -3.24 -2.19 -5.43
N ASP A 202 -2.39 -1.35 -4.83
CA ASP A 202 -2.70 0.04 -4.48
C ASP A 202 -2.85 0.92 -5.73
N ASP A 203 -2.00 0.73 -6.75
CA ASP A 203 -2.16 1.39 -8.06
C ASP A 203 -3.53 1.07 -8.69
N ASP A 204 -3.95 -0.20 -8.68
CA ASP A 204 -5.24 -0.63 -9.21
C ASP A 204 -6.42 0.00 -8.46
N LEU A 205 -6.37 -0.02 -7.12
CA LEU A 205 -7.41 0.58 -6.30
C LEU A 205 -7.51 2.09 -6.52
N CYS A 206 -6.37 2.79 -6.61
CA CYS A 206 -6.32 4.22 -6.93
C CYS A 206 -6.99 4.52 -8.28
N LEU A 207 -6.70 3.74 -9.31
CA LEU A 207 -7.31 3.91 -10.63
C LEU A 207 -8.83 3.69 -10.60
N ARG A 208 -9.31 2.66 -9.87
CA ARG A 208 -10.75 2.39 -9.75
C ARG A 208 -11.47 3.44 -8.91
N MET A 209 -10.87 3.93 -7.83
CA MET A 209 -11.42 5.05 -7.06
C MET A 209 -11.63 6.27 -7.94
N ARG A 210 -10.62 6.68 -8.72
CA ARG A 210 -10.71 7.81 -9.62
C ARG A 210 -11.72 7.60 -10.75
N ALA A 211 -11.76 6.41 -11.34
CA ALA A 211 -12.76 6.05 -12.35
C ALA A 211 -14.19 6.06 -11.79
N GLY A 212 -14.35 5.76 -10.51
CA GLY A 212 -15.61 5.84 -9.76
C GLY A 212 -16.01 7.27 -9.36
N GLY A 213 -15.22 8.29 -9.72
CA GLY A 213 -15.49 9.70 -9.40
C GLY A 213 -14.96 10.17 -8.05
N TRP A 214 -14.20 9.33 -7.33
CA TRP A 214 -13.61 9.67 -6.05
C TRP A 214 -12.22 10.28 -6.20
N SER A 215 -11.93 11.31 -5.42
CA SER A 215 -10.58 11.87 -5.33
C SER A 215 -9.71 11.10 -4.33
N LEU A 216 -8.39 11.20 -4.52
CA LEU A 216 -7.36 10.71 -3.61
C LEU A 216 -6.66 11.94 -3.04
N VAL A 217 -6.56 12.04 -1.73
CA VAL A 217 -6.03 13.24 -1.06
C VAL A 217 -4.84 12.88 -0.19
N LEU A 218 -3.69 13.48 -0.47
CA LEU A 218 -2.57 13.51 0.46
C LEU A 218 -2.82 14.60 1.50
N VAL A 219 -2.65 14.29 2.78
CA VAL A 219 -2.73 15.21 3.91
C VAL A 219 -1.33 15.31 4.53
N PRO A 220 -0.50 16.26 4.12
CA PRO A 220 0.93 16.29 4.49
C PRO A 220 1.16 16.63 5.97
N GLU A 221 0.21 17.28 6.62
CA GLU A 221 0.24 17.58 8.05
C GLU A 221 0.04 16.31 8.91
N ALA A 222 -0.73 15.34 8.42
CA ALA A 222 -0.82 14.01 9.02
C ALA A 222 0.46 13.24 8.70
N ARG A 223 1.14 12.75 9.72
CA ARG A 223 2.39 11.99 9.57
C ARG A 223 2.24 10.58 10.13
N ALA A 224 2.69 9.61 9.36
CA ALA A 224 2.77 8.22 9.81
C ALA A 224 4.18 7.69 9.57
N SER A 225 4.70 6.87 10.49
CA SER A 225 6.01 6.25 10.30
C SER A 225 5.86 4.99 9.45
N HIS A 226 6.84 4.75 8.56
CA HIS A 226 6.92 3.54 7.76
C HIS A 226 8.38 3.07 7.68
N ILE A 227 8.65 1.86 8.18
CA ILE A 227 10.02 1.34 8.23
C ILE A 227 10.46 0.77 6.87
N GLY A 228 9.53 0.50 5.98
CA GLY A 228 9.78 0.01 4.61
C GLY A 228 10.52 -1.32 4.56
N GLY A 229 9.81 -2.42 4.26
CA GLY A 229 10.42 -3.75 4.17
C GLY A 229 10.83 -4.37 5.50
N GLY A 230 10.38 -3.82 6.63
CA GLY A 230 10.66 -4.32 7.98
C GLY A 230 10.13 -5.71 8.26
N SER A 231 9.07 -6.12 7.54
CA SER A 231 8.46 -7.46 7.60
C SER A 231 9.28 -8.56 6.90
N SER A 232 10.29 -8.24 6.09
CA SER A 232 11.02 -9.24 5.29
C SER A 232 12.53 -9.09 5.38
N ARG A 233 13.26 -10.21 5.64
CA ARG A 233 14.72 -10.19 5.53
C ARG A 233 15.13 -9.97 4.08
N MET A 234 16.02 -8.98 3.84
CA MET A 234 16.62 -8.71 2.52
C MET A 234 17.58 -9.85 2.11
N ASN A 235 17.06 -10.88 1.46
CA ASN A 235 17.81 -12.01 0.94
C ASN A 235 17.45 -12.29 -0.53
N LEU A 236 18.08 -13.26 -1.17
CA LEU A 236 17.83 -13.59 -2.58
C LEU A 236 16.38 -14.02 -2.83
N ARG A 237 15.73 -14.71 -1.87
CA ARG A 237 14.32 -15.11 -1.97
C ARG A 237 13.41 -13.89 -1.96
N TYR A 238 13.67 -12.89 -1.08
CA TYR A 238 12.97 -11.62 -1.06
C TYR A 238 13.10 -10.88 -2.40
N HIS A 239 14.33 -10.79 -2.95
CA HIS A 239 14.54 -10.16 -4.25
C HIS A 239 13.79 -10.90 -5.36
N TRP A 240 13.81 -12.25 -5.36
CA TRP A 240 13.04 -13.03 -6.31
C TRP A 240 11.55 -12.70 -6.24
N LYS A 241 10.92 -12.87 -5.07
CA LYS A 241 9.48 -12.58 -4.88
C LYS A 241 9.14 -11.16 -5.33
N LYS A 242 9.84 -10.17 -4.79
CA LYS A 242 9.63 -8.76 -5.11
C LYS A 242 9.61 -8.51 -6.62
N TYR A 243 10.67 -8.88 -7.31
CA TYR A 243 10.82 -8.53 -8.72
C TYR A 243 10.02 -9.42 -9.67
N TRP A 244 9.66 -10.63 -9.25
CA TRP A 244 8.75 -11.50 -9.99
C TRP A 244 7.34 -10.87 -10.02
N HIS A 245 6.80 -10.48 -8.86
CA HIS A 245 5.50 -9.83 -8.77
C HIS A 245 5.51 -8.45 -9.45
N TYR A 246 6.57 -7.67 -9.32
CA TYR A 246 6.70 -6.42 -10.09
C TYR A 246 6.60 -6.65 -11.60
N GLY A 247 7.17 -7.72 -12.12
CA GLY A 247 7.06 -8.10 -13.54
C GLY A 247 5.65 -8.47 -13.93
N TRP A 248 5.03 -9.36 -13.17
CA TRP A 248 3.69 -9.88 -13.45
C TRP A 248 2.60 -8.81 -13.25
N SER A 249 2.54 -8.21 -12.08
CA SER A 249 1.48 -7.28 -11.68
C SER A 249 1.46 -6.02 -12.54
N ARG A 250 2.66 -5.49 -12.91
CA ARG A 250 2.74 -4.37 -13.86
C ARG A 250 2.06 -4.67 -15.19
N LEU A 251 2.30 -5.86 -15.76
CA LEU A 251 1.72 -6.25 -17.03
C LEU A 251 0.22 -6.47 -16.92
N HIS A 252 -0.26 -6.97 -15.76
CA HIS A 252 -1.67 -7.09 -15.47
C HIS A 252 -2.38 -5.72 -15.51
N ILE A 253 -1.82 -4.72 -14.81
CA ILE A 253 -2.33 -3.34 -14.81
C ILE A 253 -2.28 -2.71 -16.21
N GLU A 254 -1.16 -2.84 -16.93
CA GLU A 254 -1.05 -2.32 -18.30
C GLU A 254 -2.09 -2.94 -19.23
N ALA A 255 -2.34 -4.25 -19.12
CA ALA A 255 -3.36 -4.94 -19.90
C ALA A 255 -4.77 -4.49 -19.53
N LYS A 256 -5.06 -4.35 -18.25
CA LYS A 256 -6.37 -3.98 -17.71
C LYS A 256 -6.79 -2.56 -18.14
N TYR A 257 -5.86 -1.60 -18.11
CA TYR A 257 -6.18 -0.19 -18.34
C TYR A 257 -5.72 0.39 -19.67
N ARG A 258 -4.73 -0.21 -20.31
CA ARG A 258 -4.11 0.34 -21.53
C ARG A 258 -4.10 -0.64 -22.70
N GLY A 259 -4.69 -1.83 -22.50
CA GLY A 259 -4.88 -2.84 -23.54
C GLY A 259 -3.79 -3.91 -23.57
N ARG A 260 -4.24 -5.14 -23.88
CA ARG A 260 -3.39 -6.35 -23.90
C ARG A 260 -2.23 -6.25 -24.90
N GLY A 261 -2.45 -5.64 -26.09
CA GLY A 261 -1.38 -5.49 -27.09
C GLY A 261 -0.20 -4.69 -26.59
N ARG A 262 -0.48 -3.58 -25.87
CA ARG A 262 0.57 -2.77 -25.23
C ARG A 262 1.32 -3.57 -24.15
N ALA A 263 0.60 -4.27 -23.29
CA ALA A 263 1.21 -5.10 -22.25
C ALA A 263 2.10 -6.20 -22.84
N VAL A 264 1.68 -6.85 -23.93
CA VAL A 264 2.50 -7.83 -24.68
C VAL A 264 3.77 -7.18 -25.23
N GLY A 265 3.68 -5.99 -25.85
CA GLY A 265 4.87 -5.27 -26.33
C GLY A 265 5.86 -4.95 -25.20
N ILE A 266 5.34 -4.50 -24.03
CA ILE A 266 6.18 -4.27 -22.85
C ILE A 266 6.82 -5.57 -22.36
N ALA A 267 6.05 -6.67 -22.29
CA ALA A 267 6.55 -7.97 -21.84
C ALA A 267 7.68 -8.49 -22.74
N LEU A 268 7.50 -8.43 -24.08
CA LEU A 268 8.53 -8.83 -25.03
C LEU A 268 9.82 -7.99 -24.85
N GLY A 269 9.69 -6.67 -24.68
CA GLY A 269 10.82 -5.80 -24.37
C GLY A 269 11.53 -6.14 -23.05
N VAL A 270 10.77 -6.52 -22.03
CA VAL A 270 11.30 -6.99 -20.73
C VAL A 270 12.06 -8.31 -20.93
N LEU A 271 11.48 -9.28 -21.65
CA LEU A 271 12.13 -10.56 -21.93
C LEU A 271 13.44 -10.38 -22.68
N ALA A 272 13.44 -9.62 -23.78
CA ALA A 272 14.65 -9.31 -24.55
C ALA A 272 15.73 -8.63 -23.71
N ARG A 273 15.33 -7.65 -22.86
CA ARG A 273 16.27 -6.90 -22.01
C ARG A 273 16.89 -7.74 -20.91
N TYR A 274 16.11 -8.59 -20.24
CA TYR A 274 16.54 -9.25 -19.01
C TYR A 274 17.12 -10.64 -19.23
N ALA A 275 16.89 -11.31 -20.36
CA ALA A 275 17.53 -12.57 -20.70
C ALA A 275 19.07 -12.45 -20.66
N GLY A 276 19.63 -11.54 -21.46
CA GLY A 276 21.08 -11.30 -21.50
C GLY A 276 21.64 -10.72 -20.20
N LYS A 277 20.88 -9.83 -19.51
CA LYS A 277 21.32 -9.22 -18.25
C LYS A 277 21.42 -10.22 -17.11
N ALA A 278 20.46 -11.14 -16.98
CA ALA A 278 20.49 -12.17 -15.94
C ALA A 278 21.76 -13.04 -16.08
N LEU A 279 22.04 -13.48 -17.30
CA LEU A 279 23.26 -14.27 -17.60
C LEU A 279 24.54 -13.47 -17.33
N ALA A 280 24.64 -12.24 -17.84
CA ALA A 280 25.80 -11.38 -17.63
C ALA A 280 26.06 -11.10 -16.15
N ASN A 281 25.01 -10.86 -15.35
CA ASN A 281 25.14 -10.66 -13.90
C ASN A 281 25.51 -11.94 -13.15
N ALA A 282 25.05 -13.10 -13.60
CA ALA A 282 25.47 -14.39 -13.04
C ALA A 282 26.96 -14.64 -13.28
N LEU A 283 27.42 -14.47 -14.52
CA LEU A 283 28.84 -14.61 -14.90
C LEU A 283 29.75 -13.59 -14.20
N SER A 284 29.22 -12.41 -13.89
CA SER A 284 29.95 -11.34 -13.16
C SER A 284 29.88 -11.49 -11.64
N LEU A 285 29.43 -12.64 -11.11
CA LEU A 285 29.29 -12.94 -9.68
C LEU A 285 28.49 -11.88 -8.90
N LYS A 286 27.39 -11.37 -9.50
CA LYS A 286 26.46 -10.40 -8.90
C LYS A 286 25.10 -11.09 -8.61
N PRO A 287 25.02 -12.01 -7.64
CA PRO A 287 23.88 -12.91 -7.48
C PRO A 287 22.55 -12.17 -7.24
N ALA A 288 22.53 -11.10 -6.44
CA ALA A 288 21.33 -10.32 -6.19
C ALA A 288 20.78 -9.65 -7.47
N LYS A 289 21.68 -9.15 -8.34
CA LYS A 289 21.27 -8.57 -9.63
C LYS A 289 20.79 -9.65 -10.60
N ALA A 290 21.49 -10.80 -10.66
CA ALA A 290 21.08 -11.92 -11.49
C ALA A 290 19.69 -12.44 -11.10
N VAL A 291 19.45 -12.66 -9.80
CA VAL A 291 18.15 -13.09 -9.26
C VAL A 291 17.05 -12.09 -9.57
N ARG A 292 17.30 -10.80 -9.37
CA ARG A 292 16.35 -9.74 -9.71
C ARG A 292 15.95 -9.74 -11.19
N ASP A 293 16.93 -9.86 -12.07
CA ASP A 293 16.72 -9.76 -13.51
C ASP A 293 16.05 -11.06 -14.04
N ALA A 294 16.41 -12.23 -13.51
CA ALA A 294 15.73 -13.50 -13.77
C ALA A 294 14.28 -13.50 -13.26
N ALA A 295 14.03 -12.94 -12.09
CA ALA A 295 12.69 -12.82 -11.53
C ALA A 295 11.77 -11.94 -12.39
N ARG A 296 12.26 -10.79 -12.86
CA ARG A 296 11.50 -9.95 -13.81
C ARG A 296 11.20 -10.66 -15.12
N PHE A 297 12.20 -11.37 -15.66
CA PHE A 297 12.02 -12.17 -16.87
C PHE A 297 10.92 -13.22 -16.67
N THR A 298 11.05 -14.07 -15.65
CA THR A 298 10.12 -15.18 -15.41
C THR A 298 8.73 -14.73 -15.01
N GLY A 299 8.58 -13.66 -14.22
CA GLY A 299 7.27 -13.07 -13.89
C GLY A 299 6.56 -12.52 -15.12
N SER A 300 7.29 -11.85 -16.03
CA SER A 300 6.72 -11.36 -17.29
C SER A 300 6.37 -12.49 -18.25
N ALA A 301 7.20 -13.55 -18.31
CA ALA A 301 6.91 -14.74 -19.10
C ALA A 301 5.65 -15.48 -18.59
N ALA A 302 5.51 -15.62 -17.27
CA ALA A 302 4.34 -16.24 -16.66
C ALA A 302 3.06 -15.49 -17.02
N TRP A 303 3.09 -14.15 -17.00
CA TRP A 303 1.94 -13.34 -17.42
C TRP A 303 1.59 -13.55 -18.90
N LEU A 304 2.58 -13.58 -19.80
CA LEU A 304 2.36 -13.85 -21.25
C LEU A 304 1.75 -15.22 -21.49
N LEU A 305 2.12 -16.22 -20.69
CA LEU A 305 1.58 -17.59 -20.76
C LEU A 305 0.20 -17.71 -20.10
N GLY A 306 -0.36 -16.63 -19.56
CA GLY A 306 -1.66 -16.65 -18.89
C GLY A 306 -1.64 -17.35 -17.53
N LEU A 307 -0.46 -17.56 -16.94
CA LEU A 307 -0.35 -18.15 -15.61
C LEU A 307 -0.74 -17.12 -14.54
N PRO A 308 -1.44 -17.52 -13.45
CA PRO A 308 -1.80 -16.63 -12.37
C PRO A 308 -0.55 -16.10 -11.64
N ALA A 309 -0.74 -15.01 -10.87
CA ALA A 309 0.27 -14.57 -9.93
C ALA A 309 0.62 -15.74 -8.98
N MET A 310 1.92 -16.00 -8.80
CA MET A 310 2.33 -17.11 -7.95
C MET A 310 1.99 -16.84 -6.49
N PRO A 311 1.29 -17.76 -5.81
CA PRO A 311 1.24 -17.74 -4.36
C PRO A 311 2.66 -17.94 -3.79
N ASP A 312 2.82 -17.72 -2.50
CA ASP A 312 4.10 -17.94 -1.82
C ASP A 312 4.63 -19.37 -2.13
N LEU A 313 5.88 -19.43 -2.60
CA LEU A 313 6.55 -20.72 -2.77
C LEU A 313 6.62 -21.41 -1.40
N PRO A 314 6.18 -22.69 -1.30
CA PRO A 314 6.31 -23.46 -0.07
C PRO A 314 7.76 -23.43 0.41
N ASP A 315 7.97 -23.36 1.71
CA ASP A 315 9.33 -23.42 2.27
C ASP A 315 9.92 -24.82 2.03
N LEU A 316 10.78 -24.91 1.02
CA LEU A 316 11.46 -26.16 0.65
C LEU A 316 12.35 -26.72 1.78
N ARG A 317 12.52 -25.99 2.90
CA ARG A 317 13.26 -26.46 4.08
C ARG A 317 12.40 -27.28 5.05
N LYS A 318 11.08 -27.38 4.80
CA LYS A 318 10.14 -28.17 5.63
C LYS A 318 9.84 -29.56 5.05
N ARG A 319 10.69 -30.06 4.14
CA ARG A 319 10.66 -31.44 3.66
C ARG A 319 11.84 -32.24 4.19
#